data_8661090fcf0ee87af9cebab340343e9b
#
_entry.id   8661090fcf0ee87af9cebab340343e9b
#
_cell.length_a   1.000
_cell.length_b   1.000
_cell.length_c   1.000
_cell.angle_alpha   90.00
_cell.angle_beta   90.00
_cell.angle_gamma   90.00
#
_symmetry.space_group_name_H-M   'P 1'
#
loop_
_entity.id
_entity.type
_entity.pdbx_description
1 polymer ?
#
loop_
_entity_poly.entity_id
_entity_poly.type
_entity_poly.pdbx_seq_one_letter_code
_entity_poly.pdbx_strand_id
1 'polypeptide(L)'
;VSDANSRIAEIVNGNDVVLFMKGTALFPQCGFSSRAIAILDRLGANYETVDVLQDQEIRQGIKEFSEWPTIPQLYVKGEFVGGSDIMMEMYESGELQELLGQAA
;
A
#
# COMPACT_ATOMS: atom_id res chain seq x y z
N VAL A 1 15.83 -11.15 -8.31
CA VAL A 1 15.37 -12.32 -7.78
C VAL A 1 14.93 -12.18 -6.33
N SER A 2 15.64 -12.82 -5.48
CA SER A 2 15.25 -12.98 -4.10
C SER A 2 15.38 -11.71 -3.28
N ASP A 3 16.28 -10.80 -3.64
CA ASP A 3 16.51 -9.61 -2.83
C ASP A 3 15.28 -8.70 -2.76
N ALA A 4 14.69 -8.37 -3.90
CA ALA A 4 13.50 -7.52 -3.90
C ALA A 4 12.35 -8.22 -3.19
N ASN A 5 12.16 -9.50 -3.45
CA ASN A 5 11.10 -10.28 -2.83
C ASN A 5 11.29 -10.36 -1.31
N SER A 6 12.51 -10.60 -0.86
CA SER A 6 12.82 -10.65 0.57
C SER A 6 12.63 -9.30 1.24
N ARG A 7 13.04 -8.23 0.60
CA ARG A 7 12.87 -6.88 1.13
C ARG A 7 11.40 -6.50 1.24
N ILE A 8 10.60 -6.86 0.23
CA ILE A 8 9.17 -6.61 0.26
C ILE A 8 8.53 -7.40 1.41
N ALA A 9 8.88 -8.67 1.54
CA ALA A 9 8.34 -9.51 2.61
C ALA A 9 8.66 -8.92 3.99
N GLU A 10 9.88 -8.44 4.19
CA GLU A 10 10.25 -7.79 5.45
C GLU A 10 9.44 -6.54 5.71
N ILE A 11 9.22 -5.73 4.68
CA ILE A 11 8.47 -4.49 4.82
C ILE A 11 7.01 -4.80 5.19
N VAL A 12 6.37 -5.70 4.45
CA VAL A 12 4.94 -5.98 4.69
C VAL A 12 4.70 -6.71 6.00
N ASN A 13 5.66 -7.52 6.44
CA ASN A 13 5.52 -8.26 7.71
C ASN A 13 5.99 -7.45 8.91
N GLY A 14 6.80 -6.43 8.69
CA GLY A 14 7.34 -5.58 9.75
C GLY A 14 6.48 -4.38 10.09
N ASN A 15 5.40 -4.14 9.36
CA ASN A 15 4.53 -2.98 9.58
C ASN A 15 3.07 -3.41 9.47
N ASP A 16 2.22 -2.86 10.33
CA ASP A 16 0.81 -3.22 10.32
C ASP A 16 0.09 -2.74 9.07
N VAL A 17 0.44 -1.54 8.59
CA VAL A 17 -0.18 -0.96 7.39
C VAL A 17 0.91 -0.38 6.51
N VAL A 18 0.99 -0.84 5.27
CA VAL A 18 2.00 -0.38 4.30
C VAL A 18 1.32 -0.07 2.97
N LEU A 19 1.66 1.08 2.42
CA LEU A 19 1.21 1.45 1.07
C LEU A 19 2.42 1.59 0.16
N PHE A 20 2.48 0.76 -0.88
CA PHE A 20 3.47 0.92 -1.96
C PHE A 20 2.86 1.90 -2.96
N MET A 21 3.54 2.99 -3.24
CA MET A 21 2.96 4.10 -4.01
C MET A 21 4.00 4.77 -4.89
N LYS A 22 3.53 5.61 -5.77
CA LYS A 22 4.39 6.47 -6.60
C LYS A 22 4.50 7.83 -5.92
N GLY A 23 5.69 8.16 -5.46
CA GLY A 23 5.95 9.37 -4.69
C GLY A 23 5.85 9.11 -3.19
N THR A 24 5.74 10.18 -2.43
CA THR A 24 5.66 10.13 -0.96
C THR A 24 4.28 10.54 -0.50
N ALA A 25 3.99 10.32 0.78
CA ALA A 25 2.70 10.72 1.35
C ALA A 25 2.45 12.22 1.20
N LEU A 26 3.51 13.02 1.35
CA LEU A 26 3.40 14.48 1.20
C LEU A 26 3.34 14.92 -0.26
N PHE A 27 4.02 14.18 -1.14
CA PHE A 27 4.11 14.54 -2.56
C PHE A 27 3.84 13.33 -3.44
N PRO A 28 2.58 12.86 -3.51
CA PRO A 28 2.24 11.75 -4.40
C PRO A 28 2.46 12.15 -5.86
N GLN A 29 2.99 11.22 -6.65
CA GLN A 29 3.33 11.47 -8.06
C GLN A 29 2.34 10.84 -9.03
N CYS A 30 1.19 10.39 -8.55
CA CYS A 30 0.20 9.70 -9.35
C CYS A 30 -1.17 9.93 -8.70
N GLY A 31 -2.19 10.18 -9.51
CA GLY A 31 -3.54 10.44 -9.00
C GLY A 31 -4.10 9.30 -8.18
N PHE A 32 -3.79 8.05 -8.57
CA PHE A 32 -4.24 6.88 -7.82
C PHE A 32 -3.54 6.76 -6.48
N SER A 33 -2.25 7.07 -6.42
CA SER A 33 -1.51 7.10 -5.16
C SER A 33 -2.02 8.22 -4.26
N SER A 34 -2.32 9.37 -4.85
CA SER A 34 -2.88 10.50 -4.11
C SER A 34 -4.23 10.14 -3.47
N ARG A 35 -5.07 9.44 -4.21
CA ARG A 35 -6.37 8.99 -3.68
C ARG A 35 -6.18 8.01 -2.52
N ALA A 36 -5.25 7.08 -2.66
CA ALA A 36 -4.97 6.11 -1.60
C ALA A 36 -4.53 6.80 -0.31
N ILE A 37 -3.63 7.77 -0.41
CA ILE A 37 -3.17 8.55 0.75
C ILE A 37 -4.34 9.32 1.38
N ALA A 38 -5.17 9.94 0.55
CA ALA A 38 -6.32 10.70 1.06
C ALA A 38 -7.27 9.81 1.86
N ILE A 39 -7.51 8.59 1.39
CA ILE A 39 -8.37 7.62 2.09
C ILE A 39 -7.77 7.26 3.45
N LEU A 40 -6.49 6.91 3.49
CA LEU A 40 -5.84 6.52 4.73
C LEU A 40 -5.79 7.66 5.73
N ASP A 41 -5.52 8.88 5.27
CA ASP A 41 -5.50 10.07 6.14
C ASP A 41 -6.89 10.37 6.68
N ARG A 42 -7.91 10.22 5.87
CA ARG A 42 -9.29 10.44 6.30
C ARG A 42 -9.71 9.49 7.40
N LEU A 43 -9.20 8.26 7.35
CA LEU A 43 -9.50 7.25 8.37
C LEU A 43 -8.60 7.36 9.60
N GLY A 44 -7.64 8.29 9.59
CA GLY A 44 -6.72 8.47 10.72
C GLY A 44 -5.78 7.29 10.90
N ALA A 45 -5.48 6.57 9.82
CA ALA A 45 -4.65 5.39 9.90
C ALA A 45 -3.19 5.76 10.15
N ASN A 46 -2.51 4.91 10.92
CA ASN A 46 -1.05 4.93 11.00
C ASN A 46 -0.52 3.98 9.94
N TYR A 47 0.29 4.48 9.04
CA TYR A 47 0.77 3.67 7.92
C TYR A 47 2.19 4.07 7.54
N GLU A 48 2.89 3.10 6.92
CA GLU A 48 4.18 3.33 6.28
C GLU A 48 3.98 3.40 4.79
N THR A 49 4.82 4.16 4.11
CA THR A 49 4.78 4.21 2.65
C THR A 49 6.13 3.80 2.06
N VAL A 50 6.07 3.23 0.86
CA VAL A 50 7.25 2.89 0.09
C VAL A 50 7.11 3.55 -1.27
N ASP A 51 8.05 4.45 -1.58
CA ASP A 51 8.05 5.16 -2.86
C ASP A 51 8.76 4.29 -3.91
N VAL A 52 7.96 3.62 -4.73
CA VAL A 52 8.51 2.70 -5.73
C VAL A 52 9.25 3.41 -6.86
N LEU A 53 9.11 4.73 -6.96
CA LEU A 53 9.86 5.49 -7.97
C LEU A 53 11.33 5.60 -7.60
N GLN A 54 11.68 5.39 -6.32
CA GLN A 54 13.04 5.46 -5.84
C GLN A 54 13.75 4.11 -5.90
N ASP A 55 13.04 3.04 -6.27
CA ASP A 55 13.60 1.69 -6.25
C ASP A 55 12.92 0.83 -7.31
N GLN A 56 13.57 0.68 -8.46
CA GLN A 56 13.02 -0.06 -9.59
C GLN A 56 12.84 -1.55 -9.29
N GLU A 57 13.69 -2.10 -8.45
CA GLU A 57 13.58 -3.51 -8.07
C GLU A 57 12.32 -3.74 -7.24
N ILE A 58 12.04 -2.83 -6.31
CA ILE A 58 10.79 -2.91 -5.53
C ILE A 58 9.59 -2.66 -6.45
N ARG A 59 9.70 -1.69 -7.36
CA ARG A 59 8.59 -1.37 -8.28
C ARG A 59 8.18 -2.58 -9.10
N GLN A 60 9.17 -3.29 -9.64
CA GLN A 60 8.88 -4.51 -10.42
C GLN A 60 8.51 -5.66 -9.50
N GLY A 61 9.24 -5.83 -8.42
CA GLY A 61 9.05 -6.95 -7.50
C GLY A 61 7.70 -6.97 -6.82
N ILE A 62 7.14 -5.79 -6.49
CA ILE A 62 5.85 -5.75 -5.79
C ILE A 62 4.71 -6.27 -6.67
N LYS A 63 4.81 -6.08 -7.97
CA LYS A 63 3.81 -6.59 -8.91
C LYS A 63 3.84 -8.11 -8.96
N GLU A 64 5.05 -8.68 -8.91
CA GLU A 64 5.23 -10.14 -8.88
C GLU A 64 4.82 -10.71 -7.52
N PHE A 65 5.20 -10.02 -6.46
CA PHE A 65 4.91 -10.45 -5.10
C PHE A 65 3.40 -10.57 -4.86
N SER A 66 2.63 -9.59 -5.32
CA SER A 66 1.18 -9.55 -5.14
C SER A 66 0.41 -10.23 -6.26
N GLU A 67 1.07 -10.53 -7.39
CA GLU A 67 0.41 -10.96 -8.63
C GLU A 67 -0.64 -9.93 -9.07
N TRP A 68 -0.35 -8.65 -8.83
CA TRP A 68 -1.24 -7.53 -9.15
C TRP A 68 -0.44 -6.51 -9.96
N PRO A 69 -0.92 -6.08 -11.12
CA PRO A 69 -0.09 -5.35 -12.08
C PRO A 69 0.08 -3.86 -11.81
N THR A 70 -0.68 -3.28 -10.92
CA THR A 70 -0.69 -1.82 -10.76
C THR A 70 -0.28 -1.37 -9.37
N ILE A 71 0.12 -0.10 -9.28
CA ILE A 71 0.47 0.59 -8.04
C ILE A 71 -0.44 1.81 -7.97
N PRO A 72 -1.00 2.16 -6.80
CA PRO A 72 -0.59 1.76 -5.45
C PRO A 72 -1.14 0.40 -5.03
N GLN A 73 -0.51 -0.16 -3.98
CA GLN A 73 -0.94 -1.41 -3.38
C GLN A 73 -0.90 -1.28 -1.86
N LEU A 74 -2.00 -1.62 -1.21
CA LEU A 74 -2.13 -1.56 0.25
C LEU A 74 -1.99 -2.95 0.84
N TYR A 75 -1.20 -3.05 1.91
CA TYR A 75 -1.05 -4.27 2.72
C TYR A 75 -1.42 -3.96 4.16
N VAL A 76 -2.18 -4.85 4.78
CA VAL A 76 -2.55 -4.75 6.19
C VAL A 76 -2.20 -6.07 6.85
N LYS A 77 -1.35 -5.99 7.88
CA LYS A 77 -0.85 -7.16 8.62
C LYS A 77 -0.27 -8.22 7.69
N GLY A 78 0.49 -7.78 6.71
CA GLY A 78 1.17 -8.67 5.77
C GLY A 78 0.30 -9.19 4.64
N GLU A 79 -0.99 -8.85 4.61
CA GLU A 79 -1.92 -9.33 3.59
C GLU A 79 -2.25 -8.24 2.58
N PHE A 80 -2.24 -8.62 1.31
CA PHE A 80 -2.57 -7.72 0.23
C PHE A 80 -4.06 -7.38 0.27
N VAL A 81 -4.37 -6.09 0.30
CA VAL A 81 -5.75 -5.61 0.31
C VAL A 81 -6.21 -5.27 -1.11
N GLY A 82 -5.43 -4.44 -1.80
CA GLY A 82 -5.77 -4.04 -3.15
C GLY A 82 -5.19 -2.68 -3.50
N GLY A 83 -5.61 -2.18 -4.64
CA GLY A 83 -5.21 -0.88 -5.13
C GLY A 83 -6.23 0.20 -4.78
N SER A 84 -6.10 1.34 -5.44
CA SER A 84 -6.91 2.53 -5.18
C SER A 84 -8.42 2.27 -5.31
N ASP A 85 -8.82 1.52 -6.33
CA ASP A 85 -10.26 1.25 -6.55
C ASP A 85 -10.85 0.38 -5.45
N ILE A 86 -10.13 -0.67 -5.07
CA ILE A 86 -10.55 -1.54 -3.98
C ILE A 86 -10.61 -0.78 -2.67
N MET A 87 -9.60 0.05 -2.41
CA MET A 87 -9.58 0.90 -1.21
C MET A 87 -10.80 1.80 -1.15
N MET A 88 -11.16 2.41 -2.28
CA MET A 88 -12.32 3.29 -2.34
C MET A 88 -13.63 2.52 -2.05
N GLU A 89 -13.78 1.35 -2.65
CA GLU A 89 -14.96 0.50 -2.39
C GLU A 89 -15.06 0.13 -0.91
N MET A 90 -13.94 -0.30 -0.32
CA MET A 90 -13.91 -0.69 1.08
C MET A 90 -14.10 0.51 2.02
N TYR A 91 -13.61 1.67 1.60
CA TYR A 91 -13.84 2.91 2.34
C TYR A 91 -15.32 3.25 2.39
N GLU A 92 -15.99 3.18 1.25
CA GLU A 92 -17.42 3.51 1.14
C GLU A 92 -18.29 2.53 1.91
N SER A 93 -17.91 1.26 1.95
CA SER A 93 -18.67 0.23 2.67
C SER A 93 -18.38 0.20 4.17
N GLY A 94 -17.32 0.88 4.62
CA GLY A 94 -16.88 0.82 6.01
C GLY A 94 -15.94 -0.32 6.31
N GLU A 95 -15.71 -1.22 5.35
CA GLU A 95 -14.83 -2.38 5.55
C GLU A 95 -13.39 -1.99 5.82
N LEU A 96 -12.91 -0.92 5.15
CA LEU A 96 -11.53 -0.50 5.32
C LEU A 96 -11.28 0.05 6.72
N GLN A 97 -12.20 0.85 7.23
CA GLN A 97 -12.11 1.37 8.58
C GLN A 97 -12.05 0.24 9.61
N GLU A 98 -12.88 -0.77 9.41
CA GLU A 98 -12.93 -1.93 10.28
C GLU A 98 -11.62 -2.70 10.24
N LEU A 99 -11.10 -2.95 9.05
CA LEU A 99 -9.83 -3.65 8.85
C LEU A 99 -8.66 -2.90 9.49
N LEU A 100 -8.59 -1.59 9.29
CA LEU A 100 -7.54 -0.76 9.87
C LEU A 100 -7.67 -0.67 11.38
N GLY A 101 -8.87 -0.68 11.91
CA GLY A 101 -9.11 -0.69 13.35
C GLY A 101 -8.57 -1.95 14.01
N GLN A 102 -8.65 -3.07 13.33
CA GLN A 102 -8.10 -4.34 13.81
C GLN A 102 -6.57 -4.35 13.79
N ALA A 103 -5.97 -3.57 12.91
CA ALA A 103 -4.52 -3.48 12.77
C ALA A 103 -3.89 -2.50 13.76
N ALA A 104 -4.67 -1.60 14.32
CA ALA A 104 -4.19 -0.53 15.20
C ALA A 104 -3.73 -1.01 16.59
#